data_6eca5de278545e06566b46f31865e698
#
_entry.id   6eca5de278545e06566b46f31865e698
#
_cell.length_a   1.000
_cell.length_b   1.000
_cell.length_c   1.000
_cell.angle_alpha   90.00
_cell.angle_beta   90.00
_cell.angle_gamma   90.00
#
_symmetry.space_group_name_H-M   'P 1'
#
loop_
_entity.id
_entity.type
_entity.pdbx_description
1 polymer ?
#
loop_
_entity_poly.entity_id
_entity_poly.type
_entity_poly.pdbx_seq_one_letter_code
_entity_poly.pdbx_strand_id
1 'polypeptide(L)'
;MTRWGMVFSRRARDTEAAADEPAAAGGDETPVVVDQRDGLLLIRTSPASSPGPEEVAELARTLAAADTGLPIATVVVGVEAEASPALWGRLSETLDILRADGVARVRLVLPGAGSKTTQRPALGRRIADAWDLEVVAPVGPALIVPGGSLFAPDAATPPQGWQLFAPGTDPRPLGPRHPAPAWQDALGRLPVSTASGCVVEQIPAGVLVRPPGARPPQPGDVCFAVPADPVHPVVLVGVPGPTDGPDVPSDDLGALLAALPREFRSQVRLAPGNHKYLAAHPNSTAQTAPAATTSSMAGKT
;
A
#
# COMPACT_ATOMS: atom_id res chain seq x y z
N MET A 1 -11.87 16.66 -27.67
CA MET A 1 -12.61 16.42 -26.42
C MET A 1 -12.17 15.08 -25.90
N THR A 2 -11.43 15.05 -24.81
CA THR A 2 -10.90 13.84 -24.18
C THR A 2 -12.03 12.94 -23.68
N ARG A 3 -11.87 11.61 -23.70
CA ARG A 3 -12.88 10.65 -23.20
C ARG A 3 -13.35 10.95 -21.77
N TRP A 4 -12.50 11.55 -20.95
CA TRP A 4 -12.84 12.04 -19.62
C TRP A 4 -13.82 13.22 -19.65
N GLY A 5 -13.67 14.15 -20.56
CA GLY A 5 -14.58 15.28 -20.69
C GLY A 5 -16.02 14.86 -20.92
N MET A 6 -16.27 13.75 -21.64
CA MET A 6 -17.64 13.25 -21.84
C MET A 6 -18.27 12.64 -20.58
N VAL A 7 -17.48 12.04 -19.69
CA VAL A 7 -18.01 11.41 -18.47
C VAL A 7 -18.40 12.45 -17.43
N PHE A 8 -17.76 13.63 -17.43
CA PHE A 8 -18.01 14.70 -16.47
C PHE A 8 -18.84 15.85 -17.03
N SER A 9 -18.84 16.09 -18.35
CA SER A 9 -19.68 17.13 -18.99
C SER A 9 -21.17 16.90 -18.86
N ARG A 10 -21.63 15.65 -18.68
CA ARG A 10 -23.06 15.38 -18.42
C ARG A 10 -23.53 15.90 -17.06
N ARG A 11 -22.65 16.02 -16.09
CA ARG A 11 -23.00 16.48 -14.74
C ARG A 11 -23.07 18.01 -14.63
N ALA A 12 -22.29 18.72 -15.44
CA ALA A 12 -22.34 20.18 -15.49
C ALA A 12 -23.62 20.72 -16.17
N ARG A 13 -24.22 19.94 -17.08
CA ARG A 13 -25.44 20.37 -17.77
C ARG A 13 -26.73 20.16 -16.99
N ASP A 14 -26.76 19.19 -16.08
CA ASP A 14 -27.97 18.95 -15.26
C ASP A 14 -28.09 19.93 -14.08
N THR A 15 -27.06 20.77 -13.85
CA THR A 15 -27.06 21.79 -12.79
C THR A 15 -27.37 23.19 -13.32
N GLU A 16 -27.45 23.38 -14.64
CA GLU A 16 -27.65 24.72 -15.26
C GLU A 16 -29.13 25.12 -15.41
N ALA A 17 -30.06 24.32 -14.91
CA ALA A 17 -31.51 24.55 -15.02
C ALA A 17 -32.14 25.17 -13.76
N ALA A 18 -31.38 25.84 -12.90
CA ALA A 18 -31.93 26.65 -11.82
C ALA A 18 -30.85 27.59 -11.32
N ALA A 19 -30.78 28.80 -11.81
CA ALA A 19 -30.06 29.82 -11.08
C ALA A 19 -30.25 31.23 -11.49
N ASP A 20 -30.44 31.88 -10.53
CA ASP A 20 -30.20 33.23 -10.12
C ASP A 20 -28.68 33.55 -10.12
N GLU A 21 -28.27 34.71 -10.53
CA GLU A 21 -26.91 35.18 -10.63
C GLU A 21 -26.17 35.08 -9.28
N PRO A 22 -25.02 34.40 -9.18
CA PRO A 22 -24.16 34.57 -8.02
C PRO A 22 -23.03 35.55 -8.35
N ALA A 23 -22.86 36.49 -7.45
CA ALA A 23 -21.66 37.30 -7.29
C ALA A 23 -20.39 36.45 -7.42
N ALA A 24 -19.42 36.97 -8.17
CA ALA A 24 -18.09 36.42 -8.33
C ALA A 24 -17.39 36.25 -6.98
N ALA A 25 -17.54 35.08 -6.37
CA ALA A 25 -16.63 34.58 -5.37
C ALA A 25 -15.48 33.92 -6.12
N GLY A 26 -14.40 34.67 -6.37
CA GLY A 26 -13.12 34.15 -6.79
C GLY A 26 -12.60 33.21 -5.68
N GLY A 27 -13.02 31.96 -5.70
CA GLY A 27 -12.37 30.92 -4.93
C GLY A 27 -10.94 30.80 -5.45
N ASP A 28 -9.99 30.98 -4.57
CA ASP A 28 -8.56 30.83 -4.80
C ASP A 28 -8.31 29.33 -5.08
N GLU A 29 -8.55 28.91 -6.33
CA GLU A 29 -8.32 27.52 -6.76
C GLU A 29 -6.82 27.27 -6.72
N THR A 30 -6.36 26.61 -5.67
CA THR A 30 -4.96 26.19 -5.56
C THR A 30 -4.60 25.37 -6.80
N PRO A 31 -3.65 25.83 -7.63
CA PRO A 31 -3.33 25.16 -8.88
C PRO A 31 -2.70 23.79 -8.59
N VAL A 32 -3.16 22.77 -9.32
CA VAL A 32 -2.56 21.45 -9.32
C VAL A 32 -1.52 21.37 -10.41
N VAL A 33 -0.29 21.00 -10.03
CA VAL A 33 0.83 20.84 -10.96
C VAL A 33 1.23 19.37 -11.08
N VAL A 34 1.71 19.01 -12.26
CA VAL A 34 2.33 17.70 -12.51
C VAL A 34 3.84 17.91 -12.58
N ASP A 35 4.56 17.22 -11.72
CA ASP A 35 6.00 17.32 -11.56
C ASP A 35 6.61 15.94 -11.87
N GLN A 36 7.62 15.91 -12.72
CA GLN A 36 8.31 14.65 -13.05
C GLN A 36 9.63 14.58 -12.29
N ARG A 37 9.81 13.53 -11.50
CA ARG A 37 11.04 13.27 -10.74
C ARG A 37 11.41 11.80 -10.81
N ASP A 38 12.64 11.51 -11.21
CA ASP A 38 13.20 10.15 -11.19
C ASP A 38 12.29 9.08 -11.87
N GLY A 39 11.56 9.47 -12.92
CA GLY A 39 10.62 8.58 -13.61
C GLY A 39 9.24 8.46 -12.96
N LEU A 40 8.98 9.18 -11.86
CA LEU A 40 7.67 9.29 -11.24
C LEU A 40 6.98 10.58 -11.68
N LEU A 41 5.67 10.53 -11.81
CA LEU A 41 4.80 11.69 -12.04
C LEU A 41 4.09 12.02 -10.73
N LEU A 42 4.34 13.23 -10.22
CA LEU A 42 3.77 13.72 -8.97
C LEU A 42 2.70 14.76 -9.28
N ILE A 43 1.45 14.48 -8.92
CA ILE A 43 0.34 15.43 -9.02
C ILE A 43 0.12 16.04 -7.64
N ARG A 44 0.40 17.35 -7.49
CA ARG A 44 0.38 18.03 -6.19
C ARG A 44 0.03 19.51 -6.32
N THR A 45 -0.38 20.13 -5.20
CA THR A 45 -0.72 21.56 -5.14
C THR A 45 0.50 22.43 -4.80
N SER A 46 1.51 21.86 -4.14
CA SER A 46 2.72 22.58 -3.72
C SER A 46 3.97 21.69 -3.83
N PRO A 47 5.13 22.26 -4.21
CA PRO A 47 6.40 21.54 -4.15
C PRO A 47 6.82 21.07 -2.74
N ALA A 48 6.29 21.73 -1.71
CA ALA A 48 6.55 21.39 -0.31
C ALA A 48 5.63 20.27 0.23
N SER A 49 4.61 19.85 -0.57
CA SER A 49 3.71 18.77 -0.18
C SER A 49 4.42 17.42 -0.13
N SER A 50 3.96 16.54 0.77
CA SER A 50 4.38 15.14 0.80
C SER A 50 3.97 14.40 -0.49
N PRO A 51 4.76 13.44 -1.00
CA PRO A 51 6.01 12.92 -0.43
C PRO A 51 7.21 13.85 -0.62
N GLY A 52 8.17 13.77 0.30
CA GLY A 52 9.43 14.52 0.23
C GLY A 52 10.37 14.02 -0.88
N PRO A 53 11.38 14.81 -1.26
CA PRO A 53 12.28 14.46 -2.37
C PRO A 53 13.07 13.18 -2.13
N GLU A 54 13.45 12.88 -0.88
CA GLU A 54 14.17 11.65 -0.53
C GLU A 54 13.27 10.41 -0.66
N GLU A 55 12.02 10.50 -0.19
CA GLU A 55 11.02 9.44 -0.31
C GLU A 55 10.70 9.14 -1.78
N VAL A 56 10.60 10.19 -2.60
CA VAL A 56 10.39 10.07 -4.05
C VAL A 56 11.55 9.36 -4.72
N ALA A 57 12.79 9.75 -4.42
CA ALA A 57 13.99 9.16 -5.01
C ALA A 57 14.17 7.69 -4.58
N GLU A 58 13.86 7.36 -3.33
CA GLU A 58 13.91 6.00 -2.83
C GLU A 58 12.84 5.12 -3.49
N LEU A 59 11.61 5.62 -3.57
CA LEU A 59 10.51 4.96 -4.26
C LEU A 59 10.84 4.70 -5.73
N ALA A 60 11.34 5.70 -6.43
CA ALA A 60 11.71 5.59 -7.85
C ALA A 60 12.74 4.48 -8.09
N ARG A 61 13.80 4.43 -7.26
CA ARG A 61 14.85 3.39 -7.35
C ARG A 61 14.28 1.99 -7.13
N THR A 62 13.45 1.82 -6.11
CA THR A 62 12.85 0.53 -5.76
C THR A 62 11.91 0.04 -6.85
N LEU A 63 11.07 0.94 -7.38
CA LEU A 63 10.14 0.59 -8.46
C LEU A 63 10.88 0.27 -9.77
N ALA A 64 11.88 1.07 -10.14
CA ALA A 64 12.69 0.83 -11.35
C ALA A 64 13.42 -0.53 -11.30
N ALA A 65 13.87 -0.95 -10.12
CA ALA A 65 14.50 -2.26 -9.93
C ALA A 65 13.52 -3.43 -10.11
N ALA A 66 12.23 -3.20 -9.78
CA ALA A 66 11.18 -4.21 -9.88
C ALA A 66 10.50 -4.24 -11.26
N ASP A 67 10.46 -3.10 -11.96
CA ASP A 67 9.77 -2.93 -13.24
C ASP A 67 10.66 -3.43 -14.39
N THR A 68 10.76 -4.73 -14.56
CA THR A 68 11.54 -5.33 -15.65
C THR A 68 10.65 -5.68 -16.84
N GLY A 69 10.94 -5.09 -17.99
CA GLY A 69 10.43 -5.56 -19.29
C GLY A 69 9.09 -4.98 -19.77
N LEU A 70 8.39 -4.16 -18.98
CA LEU A 70 7.18 -3.46 -19.44
C LEU A 70 7.34 -1.95 -19.26
N PRO A 71 6.82 -1.12 -20.18
CA PRO A 71 6.75 0.32 -20.01
C PRO A 71 5.67 0.65 -18.93
N ILE A 72 6.13 0.90 -17.70
CA ILE A 72 5.28 1.21 -16.54
C ILE A 72 5.54 2.65 -16.12
N ALA A 73 4.47 3.43 -15.95
CA ALA A 73 4.54 4.74 -15.33
C ALA A 73 3.93 4.71 -13.92
N THR A 74 4.52 5.45 -13.00
CA THR A 74 3.97 5.64 -11.65
C THR A 74 3.49 7.07 -11.50
N VAL A 75 2.21 7.21 -11.15
CA VAL A 75 1.55 8.49 -10.87
C VAL A 75 1.21 8.54 -9.39
N VAL A 76 1.84 9.45 -8.66
CA VAL A 76 1.60 9.67 -7.23
C VAL A 76 0.77 10.95 -7.07
N VAL A 77 -0.35 10.84 -6.40
CA VAL A 77 -1.23 11.97 -6.10
C VAL A 77 -1.03 12.39 -4.66
N GLY A 78 -0.61 13.64 -4.45
CA GLY A 78 -0.46 14.22 -3.10
C GLY A 78 -1.82 14.39 -2.43
N VAL A 79 -1.86 14.22 -1.11
CA VAL A 79 -3.09 14.26 -0.30
C VAL A 79 -3.88 15.57 -0.50
N GLU A 80 -3.18 16.69 -0.61
CA GLU A 80 -3.80 18.00 -0.84
C GLU A 80 -4.41 18.12 -2.24
N ALA A 81 -3.79 17.49 -3.25
CA ALA A 81 -4.30 17.48 -4.62
C ALA A 81 -5.55 16.60 -4.77
N GLU A 82 -5.72 15.58 -3.92
CA GLU A 82 -6.88 14.67 -3.95
C GLU A 82 -8.21 15.43 -3.78
N ALA A 83 -8.21 16.47 -2.96
CA ALA A 83 -9.39 17.32 -2.73
C ALA A 83 -9.63 18.40 -3.80
N SER A 84 -8.65 18.60 -4.72
CA SER A 84 -8.74 19.68 -5.72
C SER A 84 -9.65 19.31 -6.90
N PRO A 85 -10.58 20.18 -7.30
CA PRO A 85 -11.37 19.98 -8.52
C PRO A 85 -10.51 19.87 -9.78
N ALA A 86 -9.34 20.51 -9.81
CA ALA A 86 -8.40 20.49 -10.92
C ALA A 86 -7.67 19.14 -11.10
N LEU A 87 -7.68 18.27 -10.08
CA LEU A 87 -7.01 16.96 -10.14
C LEU A 87 -7.43 16.16 -11.37
N TRP A 88 -8.72 16.10 -11.63
CA TRP A 88 -9.25 15.24 -12.70
C TRP A 88 -8.82 15.69 -14.09
N GLY A 89 -8.76 16.99 -14.32
CA GLY A 89 -8.21 17.54 -15.56
C GLY A 89 -6.75 17.16 -15.74
N ARG A 90 -5.92 17.35 -14.71
CA ARG A 90 -4.49 17.03 -14.75
C ARG A 90 -4.20 15.54 -14.88
N LEU A 91 -4.96 14.73 -14.15
CA LEU A 91 -4.84 13.27 -14.28
C LEU A 91 -5.21 12.79 -15.68
N SER A 92 -6.28 13.31 -16.26
CA SER A 92 -6.71 13.00 -17.63
C SER A 92 -5.65 13.36 -18.67
N GLU A 93 -5.11 14.59 -18.61
CA GLU A 93 -4.03 15.04 -19.47
C GLU A 93 -2.77 14.13 -19.33
N THR A 94 -2.43 13.77 -18.09
CA THR A 94 -1.29 12.89 -17.81
C THR A 94 -1.51 11.51 -18.43
N LEU A 95 -2.69 10.93 -18.29
CA LEU A 95 -3.01 9.62 -18.87
C LEU A 95 -3.02 9.63 -20.40
N ASP A 96 -3.49 10.72 -21.01
CA ASP A 96 -3.43 10.90 -22.47
C ASP A 96 -1.98 10.91 -22.98
N ILE A 97 -1.08 11.61 -22.28
CA ILE A 97 0.36 11.65 -22.61
C ILE A 97 0.97 10.25 -22.43
N LEU A 98 0.77 9.60 -21.29
CA LEU A 98 1.33 8.27 -21.03
C LEU A 98 0.89 7.24 -22.07
N ARG A 99 -0.36 7.29 -22.50
CA ARG A 99 -0.87 6.43 -23.56
C ARG A 99 -0.19 6.72 -24.91
N ALA A 100 -0.04 8.02 -25.24
CA ALA A 100 0.64 8.41 -26.48
C ALA A 100 2.11 7.98 -26.51
N ASP A 101 2.78 7.95 -25.34
CA ASP A 101 4.15 7.49 -25.16
C ASP A 101 4.28 5.94 -25.15
N GLY A 102 3.19 5.21 -25.31
CA GLY A 102 3.20 3.75 -25.40
C GLY A 102 3.33 3.07 -24.04
N VAL A 103 3.03 3.75 -22.93
CA VAL A 103 2.96 3.14 -21.61
C VAL A 103 1.87 2.07 -21.60
N ALA A 104 2.21 0.85 -21.17
CA ALA A 104 1.29 -0.27 -21.10
C ALA A 104 0.57 -0.36 -19.75
N ARG A 105 1.23 0.10 -18.67
CA ARG A 105 0.71 0.01 -17.31
C ARG A 105 0.94 1.29 -16.54
N VAL A 106 -0.09 1.72 -15.81
CA VAL A 106 -0.01 2.85 -14.89
C VAL A 106 -0.18 2.34 -13.46
N ARG A 107 0.77 2.68 -12.59
CA ARG A 107 0.66 2.51 -11.15
C ARG A 107 0.15 3.82 -10.58
N LEU A 108 -1.12 3.83 -10.16
CA LEU A 108 -1.80 5.00 -9.63
C LEU A 108 -1.79 4.96 -8.09
N VAL A 109 -0.91 5.73 -7.48
CA VAL A 109 -0.81 5.89 -6.02
C VAL A 109 -1.79 6.99 -5.61
N LEU A 110 -3.07 6.63 -5.55
CA LEU A 110 -4.18 7.47 -5.11
C LEU A 110 -5.06 6.66 -4.18
N PRO A 111 -5.23 7.07 -2.90
CA PRO A 111 -6.03 6.34 -1.93
C PRO A 111 -7.43 5.99 -2.44
N GLY A 112 -7.85 4.76 -2.24
CA GLY A 112 -9.19 4.31 -2.64
C GLY A 112 -9.43 4.17 -4.15
N ALA A 113 -8.44 4.42 -5.01
CA ALA A 113 -8.63 4.33 -6.47
C ALA A 113 -8.99 2.91 -6.96
N GLY A 114 -8.67 1.88 -6.17
CA GLY A 114 -9.08 0.48 -6.40
C GLY A 114 -10.44 0.13 -5.82
N SER A 115 -11.05 1.00 -5.00
CA SER A 115 -12.33 0.74 -4.36
C SER A 115 -13.50 0.91 -5.29
N LYS A 116 -14.43 -0.05 -5.27
CA LYS A 116 -15.75 0.09 -5.89
C LYS A 116 -16.79 0.50 -4.85
N THR A 117 -17.78 1.27 -5.27
CA THR A 117 -18.99 1.53 -4.50
C THR A 117 -20.16 0.79 -5.12
N THR A 118 -21.29 0.73 -4.40
CA THR A 118 -22.53 0.14 -4.95
C THR A 118 -23.03 0.84 -6.22
N GLN A 119 -22.64 2.11 -6.42
CA GLN A 119 -23.12 2.94 -7.52
C GLN A 119 -22.07 3.17 -8.62
N ARG A 120 -20.78 2.92 -8.33
CA ARG A 120 -19.68 3.25 -9.26
C ARG A 120 -18.58 2.19 -9.25
N PRO A 121 -18.12 1.78 -10.44
CA PRO A 121 -16.89 0.99 -10.55
C PRO A 121 -15.70 1.74 -9.93
N ALA A 122 -14.69 1.00 -9.49
CA ALA A 122 -13.43 1.54 -9.04
C ALA A 122 -12.84 2.52 -10.06
N LEU A 123 -12.16 3.56 -9.58
CA LEU A 123 -11.49 4.51 -10.47
C LEU A 123 -10.45 3.82 -11.37
N GLY A 124 -9.65 2.89 -10.79
CA GLY A 124 -8.71 2.09 -11.56
C GLY A 124 -9.36 1.34 -12.72
N ARG A 125 -10.55 0.76 -12.51
CA ARG A 125 -11.34 0.12 -13.58
C ARG A 125 -11.74 1.12 -14.67
N ARG A 126 -12.26 2.27 -14.25
CA ARG A 126 -12.70 3.31 -15.18
C ARG A 126 -11.56 3.88 -16.04
N ILE A 127 -10.38 4.03 -15.45
CA ILE A 127 -9.18 4.44 -16.15
C ILE A 127 -8.76 3.32 -17.12
N ALA A 128 -8.68 2.07 -16.67
CA ALA A 128 -8.27 0.94 -17.50
C ALA A 128 -9.13 0.85 -18.77
N ASP A 129 -10.44 0.90 -18.61
CA ASP A 129 -11.40 0.78 -19.73
C ASP A 129 -11.40 2.03 -20.64
N ALA A 130 -11.15 3.24 -20.09
CA ALA A 130 -11.20 4.48 -20.88
C ALA A 130 -9.93 4.73 -21.70
N TRP A 131 -8.76 4.37 -21.17
CA TRP A 131 -7.46 4.60 -21.81
C TRP A 131 -6.87 3.33 -22.43
N ASP A 132 -7.51 2.17 -22.26
CA ASP A 132 -6.99 0.88 -22.70
C ASP A 132 -5.58 0.60 -22.14
N LEU A 133 -5.44 0.80 -20.84
CA LEU A 133 -4.21 0.65 -20.04
C LEU A 133 -4.44 -0.32 -18.89
N GLU A 134 -3.40 -1.05 -18.51
CA GLU A 134 -3.44 -1.73 -17.22
C GLU A 134 -3.23 -0.70 -16.09
N VAL A 135 -4.03 -0.78 -15.02
CA VAL A 135 -3.94 0.12 -13.88
C VAL A 135 -3.75 -0.67 -12.59
N VAL A 136 -2.68 -0.36 -11.86
CA VAL A 136 -2.48 -0.85 -10.50
C VAL A 136 -2.90 0.26 -9.53
N ALA A 137 -3.85 -0.03 -8.64
CA ALA A 137 -4.40 0.96 -7.73
C ALA A 137 -4.74 0.35 -6.35
N PRO A 138 -4.59 1.13 -5.24
CA PRO A 138 -4.88 0.65 -3.89
C PRO A 138 -6.39 0.71 -3.60
N VAL A 139 -6.91 -0.29 -2.88
CA VAL A 139 -8.30 -0.30 -2.41
C VAL A 139 -8.51 0.65 -1.24
N GLY A 140 -7.56 0.73 -0.34
CA GLY A 140 -7.56 1.60 0.83
C GLY A 140 -6.55 2.74 0.74
N PRO A 141 -6.05 3.21 1.88
CA PRO A 141 -4.93 4.14 1.94
C PRO A 141 -3.71 3.60 1.22
N ALA A 142 -2.88 4.50 0.69
CA ALA A 142 -1.59 4.16 0.08
C ALA A 142 -0.48 4.89 0.84
N LEU A 143 0.52 4.16 1.28
CA LEU A 143 1.65 4.67 2.04
C LEU A 143 2.94 4.40 1.27
N ILE A 144 3.80 5.40 1.19
CA ILE A 144 5.20 5.21 0.86
C ILE A 144 5.90 4.87 2.16
N VAL A 145 6.60 3.75 2.19
CA VAL A 145 7.25 3.25 3.41
C VAL A 145 8.75 3.22 3.23
N PRO A 146 9.53 3.25 4.32
CA PRO A 146 10.99 3.17 4.25
C PRO A 146 11.46 1.98 3.41
N GLY A 147 12.52 2.17 2.63
CA GLY A 147 12.95 1.21 1.62
C GLY A 147 12.31 1.44 0.25
N GLY A 148 11.50 2.51 0.11
CA GLY A 148 10.94 2.93 -1.18
C GLY A 148 9.88 1.99 -1.75
N SER A 149 9.21 1.22 -0.90
CA SER A 149 8.08 0.40 -1.32
C SER A 149 6.74 1.06 -1.01
N LEU A 150 5.69 0.58 -1.65
CA LEU A 150 4.32 1.03 -1.43
C LEU A 150 3.58 0.00 -0.57
N PHE A 151 2.84 0.48 0.40
CA PHE A 151 2.01 -0.35 1.27
C PHE A 151 0.57 0.18 1.29
N ALA A 152 -0.38 -0.72 1.07
CA ALA A 152 -1.80 -0.43 1.20
C ALA A 152 -2.35 -1.23 2.38
N PRO A 153 -2.42 -0.64 3.59
CA PRO A 153 -3.06 -1.30 4.73
C PRO A 153 -4.53 -1.54 4.41
N ASP A 154 -4.99 -2.73 4.65
CA ASP A 154 -6.38 -3.09 4.42
C ASP A 154 -6.94 -3.82 5.65
N ALA A 155 -7.96 -3.22 6.24
CA ALA A 155 -8.71 -3.82 7.33
C ALA A 155 -9.81 -4.78 6.84
N ALA A 156 -9.99 -4.88 5.52
CA ALA A 156 -10.98 -5.79 4.94
C ALA A 156 -10.56 -7.25 5.09
N THR A 157 -11.54 -8.13 5.18
CA THR A 157 -11.33 -9.57 5.20
C THR A 157 -12.04 -10.21 4.00
N PRO A 158 -11.29 -10.75 3.03
CA PRO A 158 -9.83 -10.83 2.93
C PRO A 158 -9.18 -9.48 2.57
N PRO A 159 -7.91 -9.24 2.97
CA PRO A 159 -7.18 -8.04 2.59
C PRO A 159 -7.05 -7.92 1.08
N GLN A 160 -7.44 -6.78 0.52
CA GLN A 160 -7.41 -6.56 -0.91
C GLN A 160 -6.16 -5.81 -1.37
N GLY A 161 -5.67 -4.88 -0.54
CA GLY A 161 -4.43 -4.14 -0.79
C GLY A 161 -4.43 -3.43 -2.14
N TRP A 162 -3.47 -3.77 -2.98
CA TRP A 162 -3.37 -3.32 -4.37
C TRP A 162 -4.14 -4.24 -5.30
N GLN A 163 -4.74 -3.66 -6.33
CA GLN A 163 -5.45 -4.39 -7.39
C GLN A 163 -4.92 -3.99 -8.77
N LEU A 164 -4.84 -4.98 -9.67
CA LEU A 164 -4.60 -4.78 -11.09
C LEU A 164 -5.93 -4.80 -11.84
N PHE A 165 -6.18 -3.76 -12.59
CA PHE A 165 -7.30 -3.62 -13.51
C PHE A 165 -6.74 -3.67 -14.94
N ALA A 166 -7.09 -4.69 -15.70
CA ALA A 166 -6.83 -4.74 -17.12
C ALA A 166 -8.14 -4.49 -17.90
N PRO A 167 -8.12 -3.89 -19.08
CA PRO A 167 -9.32 -3.57 -19.86
C PRO A 167 -10.21 -4.80 -20.05
N GLY A 168 -11.50 -4.65 -19.78
CA GLY A 168 -12.50 -5.69 -20.00
C GLY A 168 -12.39 -6.97 -19.14
N THR A 169 -11.47 -7.04 -18.16
CA THR A 169 -11.28 -8.22 -17.31
C THR A 169 -11.60 -7.92 -15.84
N ASP A 170 -11.89 -8.94 -15.03
CA ASP A 170 -12.08 -8.76 -13.60
C ASP A 170 -10.79 -8.29 -12.89
N PRO A 171 -10.90 -7.47 -11.84
CA PRO A 171 -9.74 -7.01 -11.10
C PRO A 171 -9.03 -8.16 -10.39
N ARG A 172 -7.69 -8.15 -10.45
CA ARG A 172 -6.84 -9.16 -9.82
C ARG A 172 -6.14 -8.56 -8.58
N PRO A 173 -6.30 -9.16 -7.40
CA PRO A 173 -5.59 -8.71 -6.20
C PRO A 173 -4.08 -8.95 -6.35
N LEU A 174 -3.28 -7.99 -5.86
CA LEU A 174 -1.82 -8.04 -5.84
C LEU A 174 -1.26 -8.13 -4.41
N GLY A 175 -2.13 -8.04 -3.39
CA GLY A 175 -1.73 -8.01 -1.99
C GLY A 175 -1.38 -6.61 -1.48
N PRO A 176 -0.95 -6.51 -0.22
CA PRO A 176 -0.79 -5.21 0.44
C PRO A 176 0.48 -4.43 0.06
N ARG A 177 1.50 -5.07 -0.54
CA ARG A 177 2.80 -4.45 -0.84
C ARG A 177 3.05 -4.40 -2.33
N HIS A 178 3.70 -3.31 -2.75
CA HIS A 178 4.11 -3.15 -4.13
C HIS A 178 5.46 -2.41 -4.22
N PRO A 179 6.52 -3.00 -4.81
CA PRO A 179 6.55 -4.35 -5.39
C PRO A 179 6.25 -5.44 -4.37
N ALA A 180 5.67 -6.55 -4.85
CA ALA A 180 5.36 -7.67 -3.99
C ALA A 180 6.65 -8.46 -3.68
N PRO A 181 7.08 -8.57 -2.40
CA PRO A 181 8.20 -9.43 -2.05
C PRO A 181 7.81 -10.92 -2.20
N ALA A 182 8.79 -11.78 -2.39
CA ALA A 182 8.57 -13.21 -2.65
C ALA A 182 7.75 -13.92 -1.54
N TRP A 183 7.86 -13.45 -0.32
CA TRP A 183 7.17 -14.01 0.84
C TRP A 183 5.73 -13.49 1.04
N GLN A 184 5.27 -12.51 0.23
CA GLN A 184 3.96 -11.88 0.44
C GLN A 184 2.80 -12.87 0.45
N ASP A 185 2.76 -13.78 -0.53
CA ASP A 185 1.68 -14.76 -0.62
C ASP A 185 1.70 -15.76 0.55
N ALA A 186 2.89 -16.09 1.05
CA ALA A 186 3.03 -16.94 2.22
C ALA A 186 2.45 -16.30 3.48
N LEU A 187 2.76 -15.03 3.72
CA LEU A 187 2.20 -14.28 4.84
C LEU A 187 0.70 -13.97 4.66
N GLY A 188 0.24 -13.81 3.44
CA GLY A 188 -1.18 -13.59 3.12
C GLY A 188 -2.08 -14.80 3.44
N ARG A 189 -1.50 -15.99 3.60
CA ARG A 189 -2.22 -17.22 3.98
C ARG A 189 -2.27 -17.47 5.49
N LEU A 190 -1.56 -16.66 6.26
CA LEU A 190 -1.62 -16.78 7.71
C LEU A 190 -3.03 -16.48 8.24
N PRO A 191 -3.44 -17.12 9.33
CA PRO A 191 -4.74 -16.84 9.95
C PRO A 191 -4.77 -15.39 10.45
N VAL A 192 -5.92 -14.74 10.36
CA VAL A 192 -6.13 -13.38 10.88
C VAL A 192 -6.16 -13.32 12.42
N SER A 193 -6.33 -14.47 13.07
CA SER A 193 -6.25 -14.62 14.53
C SER A 193 -5.68 -15.99 14.92
N THR A 194 -5.01 -16.03 16.06
CA THR A 194 -4.47 -17.25 16.67
C THR A 194 -5.51 -17.93 17.56
N ALA A 195 -5.17 -19.12 18.11
CA ALA A 195 -6.03 -19.87 19.00
C ALA A 195 -6.36 -19.11 20.31
N SER A 196 -5.43 -18.31 20.83
CA SER A 196 -5.65 -17.48 22.02
C SER A 196 -6.30 -16.12 21.70
N GLY A 197 -6.71 -15.90 20.44
CA GLY A 197 -7.36 -14.65 20.01
C GLY A 197 -6.41 -13.50 19.72
N CYS A 198 -5.09 -13.73 19.66
CA CYS A 198 -4.15 -12.73 19.16
C CYS A 198 -4.46 -12.42 17.69
N VAL A 199 -4.35 -11.15 17.30
CA VAL A 199 -4.64 -10.69 15.94
C VAL A 199 -3.36 -10.65 15.13
N VAL A 200 -3.42 -11.16 13.88
CA VAL A 200 -2.32 -11.13 12.93
C VAL A 200 -2.63 -10.11 11.86
N GLU A 201 -1.86 -9.03 11.82
CA GLU A 201 -2.08 -7.91 10.90
C GLU A 201 -0.88 -7.71 9.97
N GLN A 202 -1.18 -7.37 8.72
CA GLN A 202 -0.15 -7.06 7.73
C GLN A 202 0.48 -5.70 8.03
N ILE A 203 1.82 -5.64 8.04
CA ILE A 203 2.63 -4.41 8.13
C ILE A 203 3.62 -4.37 6.95
N PRO A 204 4.23 -3.22 6.62
CA PRO A 204 5.15 -3.15 5.46
C PRO A 204 6.20 -4.24 5.44
N ALA A 205 6.90 -4.46 6.54
CA ALA A 205 8.00 -5.42 6.63
C ALA A 205 7.57 -6.89 6.82
N GLY A 206 6.26 -7.15 7.03
CA GLY A 206 5.80 -8.51 7.30
C GLY A 206 4.44 -8.54 8.02
N VAL A 207 4.39 -9.10 9.23
CA VAL A 207 3.17 -9.14 10.06
C VAL A 207 3.45 -8.67 11.48
N LEU A 208 2.41 -8.11 12.11
CA LEU A 208 2.35 -7.83 13.53
C LEU A 208 1.40 -8.84 14.18
N VAL A 209 1.86 -9.53 15.21
CA VAL A 209 1.04 -10.38 16.08
C VAL A 209 0.80 -9.62 17.37
N ARG A 210 -0.42 -9.17 17.58
CA ARG A 210 -0.79 -8.39 18.76
C ARG A 210 -1.79 -9.13 19.66
N PRO A 211 -1.74 -8.90 20.98
CA PRO A 211 -2.69 -9.47 21.92
C PRO A 211 -4.13 -9.04 21.63
N PRO A 212 -5.14 -9.83 22.03
CA PRO A 212 -6.53 -9.45 21.95
C PRO A 212 -6.80 -8.15 22.72
N GLY A 213 -7.61 -7.26 22.17
CA GLY A 213 -7.93 -5.95 22.77
C GLY A 213 -6.88 -4.86 22.60
N ALA A 214 -5.67 -5.16 22.14
CA ALA A 214 -4.72 -4.14 21.76
C ALA A 214 -5.24 -3.35 20.54
N ARG A 215 -4.93 -2.04 20.48
CA ARG A 215 -5.37 -1.23 19.35
C ARG A 215 -4.72 -1.69 18.04
N PRO A 216 -5.42 -1.54 16.90
CA PRO A 216 -4.80 -1.74 15.58
C PRO A 216 -3.62 -0.78 15.35
N PRO A 217 -2.61 -1.20 14.59
CA PRO A 217 -1.52 -0.31 14.21
C PRO A 217 -2.02 0.83 13.32
N GLN A 218 -1.42 2.01 13.52
CA GLN A 218 -1.72 3.21 12.75
C GLN A 218 -0.52 3.58 11.85
N PRO A 219 -0.70 4.26 10.73
CA PRO A 219 0.38 4.62 9.81
C PRO A 219 1.57 5.35 10.46
N GLY A 220 1.38 6.05 11.58
CA GLY A 220 2.45 6.71 12.35
C GLY A 220 3.16 5.81 13.36
N ASP A 221 2.75 4.56 13.53
CA ASP A 221 3.38 3.65 14.48
C ASP A 221 4.72 3.12 13.92
N VAL A 222 5.62 2.80 14.83
CA VAL A 222 6.99 2.34 14.50
C VAL A 222 7.00 1.08 13.62
N CYS A 223 6.00 0.23 13.71
CA CYS A 223 5.87 -0.95 12.85
C CYS A 223 5.75 -0.61 11.35
N PHE A 224 5.31 0.61 11.02
CA PHE A 224 5.30 1.13 9.64
C PHE A 224 6.64 1.76 9.23
N ALA A 225 7.50 2.08 10.19
CA ALA A 225 8.84 2.62 9.92
C ALA A 225 9.90 1.53 9.67
N VAL A 226 9.54 0.26 9.83
CA VAL A 226 10.44 -0.88 9.54
C VAL A 226 10.48 -1.08 8.03
N PRO A 227 11.65 -0.95 7.38
CA PRO A 227 11.76 -1.15 5.93
C PRO A 227 11.46 -2.60 5.55
N ALA A 228 10.76 -2.76 4.43
CA ALA A 228 10.51 -4.08 3.87
C ALA A 228 11.79 -4.69 3.30
N ASP A 229 12.17 -5.87 3.78
CA ASP A 229 13.26 -6.66 3.20
C ASP A 229 12.63 -7.61 2.15
N PRO A 230 13.08 -7.63 0.90
CA PRO A 230 12.49 -8.48 -0.14
C PRO A 230 12.65 -9.99 0.12
N VAL A 231 13.61 -10.38 0.97
CA VAL A 231 13.94 -11.79 1.26
C VAL A 231 13.47 -12.19 2.66
N HIS A 232 13.64 -11.32 3.66
CA HIS A 232 13.45 -11.66 5.06
C HIS A 232 12.21 -10.96 5.63
N PRO A 233 11.07 -11.63 5.72
CA PRO A 233 9.89 -11.08 6.37
C PRO A 233 10.11 -10.93 7.87
N VAL A 234 9.51 -9.88 8.45
CA VAL A 234 9.54 -9.62 9.88
C VAL A 234 8.21 -10.04 10.52
N VAL A 235 8.29 -10.73 11.65
CA VAL A 235 7.15 -10.94 12.54
C VAL A 235 7.38 -10.09 13.79
N LEU A 236 6.66 -9.01 13.90
CA LEU A 236 6.64 -8.19 15.11
C LEU A 236 5.66 -8.79 16.12
N VAL A 237 6.08 -8.85 17.39
CA VAL A 237 5.30 -9.48 18.45
C VAL A 237 4.99 -8.45 19.54
N GLY A 238 3.72 -8.31 19.89
CA GLY A 238 3.28 -7.41 20.98
C GLY A 238 2.51 -6.18 20.49
N VAL A 239 2.49 -5.14 21.30
CA VAL A 239 1.67 -3.94 21.07
C VAL A 239 2.47 -2.92 20.25
N PRO A 240 1.89 -2.29 19.21
CA PRO A 240 2.51 -1.15 18.53
C PRO A 240 2.44 0.08 19.45
N GLY A 241 3.49 0.36 20.23
CA GLY A 241 3.52 1.53 21.11
C GLY A 241 4.54 1.44 22.23
N PRO A 242 4.67 2.53 23.03
CA PRO A 242 5.69 2.64 24.07
C PRO A 242 5.37 1.85 25.35
N THR A 243 4.18 1.32 25.50
CA THR A 243 3.73 0.59 26.69
C THR A 243 3.97 -0.89 26.57
N ASP A 244 4.41 -1.50 27.68
CA ASP A 244 4.43 -2.94 27.80
C ASP A 244 2.97 -3.42 27.85
N GLY A 245 2.56 -4.15 26.83
CA GLY A 245 1.25 -4.77 26.73
C GLY A 245 1.30 -6.25 27.17
N PRO A 246 0.14 -6.92 27.24
CA PRO A 246 0.12 -8.36 27.50
C PRO A 246 0.94 -9.08 26.43
N ASP A 247 1.61 -10.14 26.87
CA ASP A 247 2.46 -10.95 25.99
C ASP A 247 1.62 -11.79 25.01
N VAL A 248 2.19 -12.03 23.84
CA VAL A 248 1.68 -13.03 22.91
C VAL A 248 2.17 -14.41 23.37
N PRO A 249 1.26 -15.40 23.53
CA PRO A 249 1.66 -16.76 23.93
C PRO A 249 2.65 -17.38 22.95
N SER A 250 3.68 -18.03 23.48
CA SER A 250 4.72 -18.72 22.67
C SER A 250 4.14 -19.79 21.76
N ASP A 251 3.11 -20.49 22.21
CA ASP A 251 2.43 -21.54 21.45
C ASP A 251 1.72 -20.99 20.21
N ASP A 252 1.08 -19.83 20.35
CA ASP A 252 0.47 -19.13 19.23
C ASP A 252 1.50 -18.73 18.18
N LEU A 253 2.62 -18.17 18.64
CA LEU A 253 3.72 -17.80 17.77
C LEU A 253 4.33 -19.03 17.08
N GLY A 254 4.54 -20.12 17.82
CA GLY A 254 4.99 -21.39 17.30
C GLY A 254 4.07 -21.96 16.23
N ALA A 255 2.76 -21.94 16.46
CA ALA A 255 1.74 -22.36 15.49
C ALA A 255 1.74 -21.50 14.23
N LEU A 256 1.85 -20.18 14.40
CA LEU A 256 1.92 -19.23 13.29
C LEU A 256 3.15 -19.48 12.41
N LEU A 257 4.33 -19.64 13.02
CA LEU A 257 5.56 -19.95 12.30
C LEU A 257 5.49 -21.33 11.62
N ALA A 258 4.84 -22.31 12.25
CA ALA A 258 4.63 -23.62 11.65
C ALA A 258 3.69 -23.61 10.44
N ALA A 259 2.78 -22.64 10.36
CA ALA A 259 1.89 -22.45 9.21
C ALA A 259 2.61 -21.88 7.98
N LEU A 260 3.78 -21.26 8.14
CA LEU A 260 4.57 -20.75 7.02
C LEU A 260 5.21 -21.92 6.23
N PRO A 261 5.36 -21.77 4.89
CA PRO A 261 6.17 -22.66 4.07
C PRO A 261 7.60 -22.77 4.61
N ARG A 262 8.21 -23.94 4.47
CA ARG A 262 9.53 -24.24 5.05
C ARG A 262 10.61 -23.28 4.59
N GLU A 263 10.58 -22.90 3.31
CA GLU A 263 11.52 -21.97 2.68
C GLU A 263 11.51 -20.59 3.33
N PHE A 264 10.35 -20.09 3.75
CA PHE A 264 10.24 -18.79 4.40
C PHE A 264 10.44 -18.84 5.91
N ARG A 265 10.15 -19.99 6.54
CA ARG A 265 10.26 -20.16 7.99
C ARG A 265 11.68 -19.87 8.52
N SER A 266 12.70 -20.27 7.77
CA SER A 266 14.11 -20.00 8.14
C SER A 266 14.55 -18.56 7.85
N GLN A 267 13.77 -17.82 7.07
CA GLN A 267 14.07 -16.43 6.69
C GLN A 267 13.36 -15.41 7.58
N VAL A 268 12.36 -15.86 8.37
CA VAL A 268 11.62 -14.97 9.27
C VAL A 268 12.51 -14.40 10.35
N ARG A 269 12.42 -13.09 10.53
CA ARG A 269 13.03 -12.38 11.65
C ARG A 269 11.96 -12.05 12.69
N LEU A 270 12.19 -12.44 13.94
CA LEU A 270 11.32 -12.09 15.06
C LEU A 270 11.84 -10.83 15.75
N ALA A 271 10.95 -9.90 16.03
CA ALA A 271 11.28 -8.71 16.80
C ALA A 271 10.10 -8.28 17.67
N PRO A 272 10.35 -7.67 18.84
CA PRO A 272 9.30 -7.06 19.63
C PRO A 272 8.68 -5.87 18.90
N GLY A 273 7.35 -5.74 19.00
CA GLY A 273 6.56 -4.67 18.35
C GLY A 273 6.64 -3.32 19.07
N ASN A 274 7.37 -3.21 20.19
CA ASN A 274 7.40 -2.01 21.00
C ASN A 274 8.38 -0.95 20.46
N HIS A 275 8.01 0.31 20.67
CA HIS A 275 8.75 1.48 20.20
C HIS A 275 10.21 1.55 20.70
N LYS A 276 10.47 1.12 21.93
CA LYS A 276 11.81 1.24 22.55
C LYS A 276 12.86 0.40 21.83
N TYR A 277 12.48 -0.82 21.47
CA TYR A 277 13.40 -1.72 20.76
C TYR A 277 13.67 -1.26 19.33
N LEU A 278 12.64 -0.92 18.59
CA LEU A 278 12.77 -0.51 17.19
C LEU A 278 13.50 0.84 17.04
N ALA A 279 13.28 1.79 17.98
CA ALA A 279 13.97 3.06 18.00
C ALA A 279 15.45 2.90 18.37
N ALA A 280 15.81 1.96 19.26
CA ALA A 280 17.18 1.70 19.66
C ALA A 280 17.99 0.93 18.60
N HIS A 281 17.31 0.22 17.68
CA HIS A 281 17.94 -0.67 16.71
C HIS A 281 17.35 -0.50 15.30
N PRO A 282 17.43 0.69 14.70
CA PRO A 282 16.80 0.94 13.39
C PRO A 282 17.35 0.06 12.28
N ASN A 283 18.57 -0.52 12.47
CA ASN A 283 19.23 -1.42 11.53
C ASN A 283 19.46 -2.83 12.10
N SER A 284 18.90 -3.14 13.27
CA SER A 284 19.11 -4.46 13.87
C SER A 284 18.31 -5.50 13.11
N THR A 285 19.02 -6.34 12.39
CA THR A 285 18.50 -7.60 11.87
C THR A 285 18.02 -8.42 13.05
N ALA A 286 16.71 -8.61 13.16
CA ALA A 286 16.09 -9.40 14.20
C ALA A 286 16.79 -10.78 14.30
N GLN A 287 16.94 -11.26 15.51
CA GLN A 287 17.58 -12.51 15.82
C GLN A 287 16.88 -13.66 15.10
N THR A 288 17.61 -14.41 14.29
CA THR A 288 17.08 -15.63 13.64
C THR A 288 16.51 -16.55 14.69
N ALA A 289 15.27 -17.00 14.53
CA ALA A 289 14.64 -17.93 15.46
C ALA A 289 15.54 -19.16 15.63
N PRO A 290 15.82 -19.61 16.87
CA PRO A 290 16.59 -20.82 17.08
C PRO A 290 15.85 -22.00 16.47
N ALA A 291 16.53 -22.78 15.66
CA ALA A 291 16.00 -24.04 15.13
C ALA A 291 15.52 -24.87 16.31
N ALA A 292 14.26 -25.30 16.28
CA ALA A 292 13.70 -26.16 17.30
C ALA A 292 14.53 -27.44 17.37
N THR A 293 15.35 -27.56 18.42
CA THR A 293 16.13 -28.75 18.69
C THR A 293 15.17 -29.85 19.13
N THR A 294 14.82 -30.72 18.22
CA THR A 294 14.13 -31.99 18.56
C THR A 294 15.07 -32.80 19.44
N SER A 295 14.88 -32.68 20.74
CA SER A 295 15.56 -33.54 21.71
C SER A 295 14.99 -34.96 21.56
N SER A 296 15.70 -35.81 20.80
CA SER A 296 15.45 -37.23 20.73
C SER A 296 15.82 -37.86 22.09
N MET A 297 14.82 -38.10 22.90
CA MET A 297 14.97 -38.99 24.06
C MET A 297 15.13 -40.41 23.56
N ALA A 298 16.37 -40.86 23.36
CA ALA A 298 16.69 -42.28 23.23
C ALA A 298 16.51 -42.93 24.58
N GLY A 299 15.43 -43.70 24.77
CA GLY A 299 15.25 -44.59 25.90
C GLY A 299 16.34 -45.66 25.90
N LYS A 300 17.02 -45.82 27.02
CA LYS A 300 17.78 -47.03 27.36
C LYS A 300 16.89 -47.95 28.18
N THR A 301 16.63 -49.11 27.65
CA THR A 301 16.38 -50.36 28.41
C THR A 301 17.70 -50.93 28.88
#